data_4e8be0b04a131c2f1c74360e6e430b8c
#
_entry.id   4e8be0b04a131c2f1c74360e6e430b8c
#
_cell.length_a   1.000
_cell.length_b   1.000
_cell.length_c   1.000
_cell.angle_alpha   90.00
_cell.angle_beta   90.00
_cell.angle_gamma   90.00
#
_symmetry.space_group_name_H-M   'P 1'
#
loop_
_entity.id
_entity.type
_entity.pdbx_description
1 polymer ?
#
loop_
_entity_poly.entity_id
_entity_poly.type
_entity_poly.pdbx_seq_one_letter_code
_entity_poly.pdbx_strand_id
1 'polypeptide(L)'
;MSNTLVLYHAGCPDGFGSAWAFYQKYGSKAEYRPVRYGDSYPDVTGKSVFIVDFSYPRTILEEMRQAAESLMVLDHHKTAEEDLRGLDYCHFDMTHSGAYLAWEYLFGADNVPLLIQYVEDRDLWKWKLNGSEEILSALDSYKKTFDNWNYLNSMLQEEGSEDWQSIYDSGAAILRYKNSLVKALSKRAYRLKIGEEDILALNSSVFQSELGNLLSEGEPYAAIYYWSGDKFIFSLRSKESGVDVSSVAKKFGGGGHKNAAGFSVSSLEELSN
;
A
#
# COMPACT_ATOMS: atom_id res chain seq x y z
N MET A 1 22.70 -11.59 16.90
CA MET A 1 21.96 -10.72 15.98
C MET A 1 20.86 -11.58 15.37
N SER A 2 19.71 -11.02 15.05
CA SER A 2 18.65 -11.77 14.38
C SER A 2 19.13 -12.20 13.00
N ASN A 3 18.89 -13.47 12.63
CA ASN A 3 19.20 -13.97 11.28
C ASN A 3 18.02 -13.72 10.31
N THR A 4 16.86 -13.27 10.80
CA THR A 4 15.67 -12.99 10.01
C THR A 4 15.51 -11.49 9.82
N LEU A 5 15.37 -11.04 8.57
CA LEU A 5 15.14 -9.66 8.18
C LEU A 5 13.85 -9.58 7.35
N VAL A 6 12.93 -8.73 7.81
CA VAL A 6 11.66 -8.43 7.13
C VAL A 6 11.72 -7.01 6.58
N LEU A 7 11.73 -6.88 5.26
CA LEU A 7 11.63 -5.61 4.53
C LEU A 7 10.18 -5.43 4.10
N TYR A 8 9.54 -4.32 4.49
CA TYR A 8 8.14 -4.09 4.22
C TYR A 8 7.88 -2.70 3.62
N HIS A 9 6.85 -2.59 2.80
CA HIS A 9 6.49 -1.31 2.18
C HIS A 9 6.21 -0.24 3.23
N ALA A 10 6.96 0.86 3.16
CA ALA A 10 6.84 1.95 4.12
C ALA A 10 5.60 2.81 3.85
N GLY A 11 4.97 3.28 4.92
CA GLY A 11 3.96 4.34 4.86
C GLY A 11 2.53 3.87 4.68
N CYS A 12 2.24 2.69 4.14
CA CYS A 12 0.90 2.14 4.00
C CYS A 12 0.52 1.17 5.15
N PRO A 13 -0.77 0.96 5.42
CA PRO A 13 -1.23 -0.05 6.37
C PRO A 13 -1.01 -1.48 5.90
N ASP A 14 -1.02 -1.74 4.59
CA ASP A 14 -0.83 -3.08 4.04
C ASP A 14 0.61 -3.56 4.28
N GLY A 15 1.62 -2.74 3.95
CA GLY A 15 3.01 -3.08 4.26
C GLY A 15 3.28 -3.24 5.74
N PHE A 16 2.69 -2.38 6.60
CA PHE A 16 2.83 -2.54 8.04
C PHE A 16 2.06 -3.77 8.56
N GLY A 17 0.90 -4.10 7.99
CA GLY A 17 0.13 -5.32 8.28
C GLY A 17 0.92 -6.57 7.92
N SER A 18 1.62 -6.55 6.78
CA SER A 18 2.54 -7.61 6.39
C SER A 18 3.66 -7.80 7.42
N ALA A 19 4.30 -6.72 7.86
CA ALA A 19 5.32 -6.77 8.91
C ALA A 19 4.74 -7.25 10.25
N TRP A 20 3.51 -6.85 10.58
CA TRP A 20 2.83 -7.27 11.79
C TRP A 20 2.52 -8.77 11.77
N ALA A 21 2.13 -9.36 10.65
CA ALA A 21 1.95 -10.80 10.51
C ALA A 21 3.27 -11.54 10.83
N PHE A 22 4.39 -11.07 10.31
CA PHE A 22 5.71 -11.61 10.65
C PHE A 22 6.07 -11.40 12.13
N TYR A 23 5.68 -10.26 12.72
CA TYR A 23 5.88 -10.01 14.14
C TYR A 23 5.09 -10.98 15.03
N GLN A 24 3.90 -11.41 14.62
CA GLN A 24 3.15 -12.45 15.35
C GLN A 24 3.92 -13.78 15.39
N LYS A 25 4.72 -14.09 14.36
CA LYS A 25 5.51 -15.32 14.29
C LYS A 25 6.86 -15.22 14.99
N TYR A 26 7.58 -14.13 14.77
CA TYR A 26 8.99 -14.01 15.15
C TYR A 26 9.22 -13.06 16.32
N GLY A 27 8.26 -12.19 16.64
CA GLY A 27 8.41 -11.18 17.71
C GLY A 27 9.66 -10.33 17.51
N SER A 28 10.37 -10.04 18.59
CA SER A 28 11.64 -9.31 18.56
C SER A 28 12.84 -10.14 18.06
N LYS A 29 12.62 -11.40 17.65
CA LYS A 29 13.69 -12.27 17.09
C LYS A 29 13.97 -11.96 15.61
N ALA A 30 13.14 -11.17 14.93
CA ALA A 30 13.39 -10.68 13.59
C ALA A 30 13.70 -9.17 13.61
N GLU A 31 14.41 -8.71 12.60
CA GLU A 31 14.62 -7.30 12.29
C GLU A 31 13.54 -6.85 11.30
N TYR A 32 12.91 -5.69 11.52
CA TYR A 32 11.86 -5.14 10.65
C TYR A 32 12.30 -3.79 10.12
N ARG A 33 12.36 -3.65 8.78
CA ARG A 33 12.77 -2.39 8.15
C ARG A 33 11.73 -1.92 7.12
N PRO A 34 11.20 -0.70 7.28
CA PRO A 34 10.41 -0.07 6.24
C PRO A 34 11.32 0.30 5.05
N VAL A 35 10.82 0.05 3.83
CA VAL A 35 11.50 0.37 2.57
C VAL A 35 10.57 1.13 1.62
N ARG A 36 11.12 1.97 0.76
CA ARG A 36 10.39 2.71 -0.28
C ARG A 36 10.99 2.43 -1.65
N TYR A 37 10.20 2.65 -2.68
CA TYR A 37 10.72 2.60 -4.04
C TYR A 37 11.85 3.62 -4.23
N GLY A 38 12.99 3.13 -4.72
CA GLY A 38 14.22 3.91 -4.88
C GLY A 38 15.19 3.86 -3.70
N ASP A 39 14.79 3.31 -2.55
CA ASP A 39 15.72 3.07 -1.44
C ASP A 39 16.73 1.97 -1.79
N SER A 40 17.97 2.13 -1.33
CA SER A 40 18.95 1.04 -1.35
C SER A 40 18.57 -0.03 -0.34
N TYR A 41 18.84 -1.29 -0.69
CA TYR A 41 18.61 -2.39 0.25
C TYR A 41 19.70 -2.45 1.34
N PRO A 42 19.37 -2.91 2.56
CA PRO A 42 20.32 -3.07 3.65
C PRO A 42 21.23 -4.29 3.42
N ASP A 43 22.26 -4.45 4.25
CA ASP A 43 23.06 -5.66 4.25
C ASP A 43 22.23 -6.90 4.57
N VAL A 44 22.16 -7.81 3.62
CA VAL A 44 21.41 -9.07 3.65
C VAL A 44 22.31 -10.31 3.78
N THR A 45 23.62 -10.11 3.89
CA THR A 45 24.61 -11.19 3.89
C THR A 45 24.34 -12.23 4.97
N GLY A 46 24.11 -13.47 4.56
CA GLY A 46 23.85 -14.61 5.44
C GLY A 46 22.54 -14.53 6.23
N LYS A 47 21.59 -13.66 5.85
CA LYS A 47 20.28 -13.52 6.51
C LYS A 47 19.19 -14.27 5.75
N SER A 48 18.18 -14.73 6.46
CA SER A 48 16.90 -15.13 5.90
C SER A 48 16.04 -13.89 5.70
N VAL A 49 15.84 -13.48 4.44
CA VAL A 49 15.22 -12.21 4.06
C VAL A 49 13.80 -12.45 3.53
N PHE A 50 12.86 -11.69 4.06
CA PHE A 50 11.49 -11.60 3.56
C PHE A 50 11.23 -10.17 3.09
N ILE A 51 10.71 -10.02 1.87
CA ILE A 51 10.28 -8.74 1.30
C ILE A 51 8.76 -8.85 1.11
N VAL A 52 8.01 -7.97 1.76
CA VAL A 52 6.55 -8.10 1.86
C VAL A 52 5.83 -6.82 1.48
N ASP A 53 4.76 -6.94 0.68
CA ASP A 53 4.02 -5.82 0.08
C ASP A 53 4.93 -4.85 -0.69
N PHE A 54 6.02 -5.36 -1.21
CA PHE A 54 7.05 -4.58 -1.90
C PHE A 54 7.94 -5.50 -2.72
N SER A 55 8.48 -4.97 -3.81
CA SER A 55 9.52 -5.66 -4.59
C SER A 55 10.61 -4.69 -5.04
N TYR A 56 11.85 -5.13 -4.97
CA TYR A 56 12.95 -4.48 -5.68
C TYR A 56 12.98 -4.94 -7.15
N PRO A 57 13.61 -4.15 -8.07
CA PRO A 57 13.85 -4.59 -9.44
C PRO A 57 14.62 -5.92 -9.49
N ARG A 58 14.38 -6.69 -10.54
CA ARG A 58 15.00 -8.02 -10.76
C ARG A 58 16.49 -8.05 -10.48
N THR A 59 17.25 -7.12 -11.04
CA THR A 59 18.72 -7.09 -10.88
C THR A 59 19.13 -6.99 -9.41
N ILE A 60 18.43 -6.18 -8.62
CA ILE A 60 18.69 -6.04 -7.19
C ILE A 60 18.31 -7.32 -6.43
N LEU A 61 17.16 -7.94 -6.76
CA LEU A 61 16.77 -9.19 -6.10
C LEU A 61 17.73 -10.34 -6.40
N GLU A 62 18.28 -10.41 -7.61
CA GLU A 62 19.29 -11.39 -7.96
C GLU A 62 20.60 -11.18 -7.17
N GLU A 63 21.02 -9.94 -6.96
CA GLU A 63 22.16 -9.62 -6.08
C GLU A 63 21.87 -10.00 -4.62
N MET A 64 20.69 -9.61 -4.10
CA MET A 64 20.28 -9.96 -2.74
C MET A 64 20.22 -11.50 -2.56
N ARG A 65 19.70 -12.22 -3.56
CA ARG A 65 19.58 -13.70 -3.51
C ARG A 65 20.93 -14.40 -3.42
N GLN A 66 21.99 -13.83 -4.03
CA GLN A 66 23.35 -14.37 -3.95
C GLN A 66 23.98 -14.13 -2.57
N ALA A 67 23.66 -13.02 -1.91
CA ALA A 67 24.25 -12.65 -0.62
C ALA A 67 23.48 -13.22 0.58
N ALA A 68 22.15 -13.36 0.45
CA ALA A 68 21.29 -13.84 1.52
C ALA A 68 21.40 -15.37 1.69
N GLU A 69 21.16 -15.87 2.91
CA GLU A 69 20.96 -17.30 3.16
C GLU A 69 19.70 -17.81 2.45
N SER A 70 18.61 -17.05 2.56
CA SER A 70 17.37 -17.28 1.83
C SER A 70 16.70 -15.95 1.51
N LEU A 71 15.93 -15.91 0.41
CA LEU A 71 15.15 -14.76 0.00
C LEU A 71 13.76 -15.22 -0.40
N MET A 72 12.72 -14.52 0.09
CA MET A 72 11.32 -14.70 -0.28
C MET A 72 10.67 -13.35 -0.49
N VAL A 73 9.95 -13.19 -1.58
CA VAL A 73 9.13 -12.01 -1.89
C VAL A 73 7.66 -12.41 -1.88
N LEU A 74 6.85 -11.69 -1.11
CA LEU A 74 5.39 -11.83 -1.07
C LEU A 74 4.79 -10.49 -1.47
N ASP A 75 4.21 -10.40 -2.66
CA ASP A 75 3.76 -9.13 -3.21
C ASP A 75 2.51 -9.31 -4.09
N HIS A 76 1.80 -8.23 -4.38
CA HIS A 76 0.60 -8.24 -5.20
C HIS A 76 0.59 -7.10 -6.25
N HIS A 77 1.70 -6.41 -6.43
CA HIS A 77 1.82 -5.35 -7.42
C HIS A 77 2.00 -5.91 -8.83
N LYS A 78 1.06 -5.61 -9.73
CA LYS A 78 1.06 -6.09 -11.13
C LYS A 78 2.38 -5.82 -11.85
N THR A 79 2.93 -4.63 -11.68
CA THR A 79 4.18 -4.24 -12.36
C THR A 79 5.39 -5.00 -11.88
N ALA A 80 5.40 -5.39 -10.59
CA ALA A 80 6.45 -6.21 -10.00
C ALA A 80 6.32 -7.67 -10.48
N GLU A 81 5.11 -8.24 -10.53
CA GLU A 81 4.89 -9.58 -11.08
C GLU A 81 5.41 -9.70 -12.51
N GLU A 82 5.14 -8.69 -13.36
CA GLU A 82 5.60 -8.69 -14.74
C GLU A 82 7.14 -8.69 -14.83
N ASP A 83 7.84 -7.92 -14.00
CA ASP A 83 9.30 -7.81 -13.97
C ASP A 83 9.96 -9.08 -13.39
N LEU A 84 9.34 -9.67 -12.38
CA LEU A 84 9.91 -10.76 -11.58
C LEU A 84 9.43 -12.16 -12.02
N ARG A 85 8.70 -12.24 -13.13
CA ARG A 85 8.15 -13.50 -13.64
C ARG A 85 9.23 -14.55 -13.82
N GLY A 86 9.00 -15.74 -13.23
CA GLY A 86 9.86 -16.90 -13.33
C GLY A 86 10.95 -16.99 -12.25
N LEU A 87 10.99 -16.07 -11.28
CA LEU A 87 11.80 -16.21 -10.07
C LEU A 87 11.02 -17.06 -9.05
N ASP A 88 11.57 -18.18 -8.66
CA ASP A 88 10.94 -19.20 -7.79
C ASP A 88 10.83 -18.76 -6.32
N TYR A 89 11.53 -17.71 -5.93
CA TYR A 89 11.46 -17.09 -4.62
C TYR A 89 10.54 -15.85 -4.57
N CYS A 90 9.76 -15.61 -5.61
CA CYS A 90 8.76 -14.56 -5.66
C CYS A 90 7.36 -15.17 -5.78
N HIS A 91 6.50 -14.84 -4.83
CA HIS A 91 5.10 -15.25 -4.82
C HIS A 91 4.21 -14.03 -5.01
N PHE A 92 3.35 -14.07 -6.04
CA PHE A 92 2.43 -12.99 -6.40
C PHE A 92 0.99 -13.50 -6.42
N ASP A 93 0.09 -12.75 -5.80
CA ASP A 93 -1.36 -12.95 -5.95
C ASP A 93 -2.06 -11.58 -5.89
N MET A 94 -2.59 -11.12 -7.04
CA MET A 94 -3.32 -9.85 -7.16
C MET A 94 -4.74 -9.89 -6.56
N THR A 95 -5.22 -11.06 -6.11
CA THR A 95 -6.56 -11.20 -5.50
C THR A 95 -6.55 -10.91 -4.00
N HIS A 96 -5.33 -10.84 -3.42
CA HIS A 96 -5.08 -10.60 -2.00
C HIS A 96 -4.15 -9.40 -1.79
N SER A 97 -4.22 -8.79 -0.59
CA SER A 97 -3.29 -7.75 -0.16
C SER A 97 -1.98 -8.35 0.35
N GLY A 98 -0.92 -7.53 0.42
CA GLY A 98 0.36 -7.97 0.97
C GLY A 98 0.26 -8.48 2.41
N ALA A 99 -0.58 -7.84 3.25
CA ALA A 99 -0.82 -8.28 4.63
C ALA A 99 -1.51 -9.65 4.70
N TYR A 100 -2.48 -9.90 3.82
CA TYR A 100 -3.11 -11.21 3.71
C TYR A 100 -2.10 -12.27 3.27
N LEU A 101 -1.34 -12.03 2.21
CA LEU A 101 -0.31 -12.95 1.71
C LEU A 101 0.75 -13.27 2.78
N ALA A 102 1.18 -12.28 3.54
CA ALA A 102 2.10 -12.48 4.65
C ALA A 102 1.50 -13.37 5.74
N TRP A 103 0.22 -13.15 6.09
CA TRP A 103 -0.48 -13.99 7.07
C TRP A 103 -0.65 -15.42 6.56
N GLU A 104 -1.15 -15.59 5.35
CA GLU A 104 -1.36 -16.90 4.72
C GLU A 104 -0.07 -17.72 4.63
N TYR A 105 1.03 -17.09 4.22
CA TYR A 105 2.35 -17.73 4.17
C TYR A 105 2.80 -18.28 5.52
N LEU A 106 2.52 -17.56 6.60
CA LEU A 106 3.00 -17.91 7.95
C LEU A 106 2.06 -18.84 8.73
N PHE A 107 0.75 -18.72 8.51
CA PHE A 107 -0.29 -19.34 9.36
C PHE A 107 -1.36 -20.08 8.56
N GLY A 108 -1.34 -20.01 7.23
CA GLY A 108 -2.40 -20.53 6.36
C GLY A 108 -3.57 -19.56 6.21
N ALA A 109 -4.47 -19.88 5.28
CA ALA A 109 -5.64 -19.05 4.96
C ALA A 109 -6.77 -19.14 6.01
N ASP A 110 -6.67 -20.07 6.95
CA ASP A 110 -7.65 -20.22 8.02
C ASP A 110 -7.43 -19.18 9.11
N ASN A 111 -8.52 -18.62 9.65
CA ASN A 111 -8.48 -17.71 10.80
C ASN A 111 -7.64 -16.42 10.58
N VAL A 112 -7.76 -15.83 9.41
CA VAL A 112 -7.16 -14.51 9.14
C VAL A 112 -7.78 -13.46 10.07
N PRO A 113 -7.00 -12.70 10.87
CA PRO A 113 -7.53 -11.71 11.79
C PRO A 113 -8.40 -10.66 11.09
N LEU A 114 -9.48 -10.21 11.73
CA LEU A 114 -10.33 -9.15 11.19
C LEU A 114 -9.53 -7.89 10.84
N LEU A 115 -8.51 -7.56 11.62
CA LEU A 115 -7.61 -6.44 11.33
C LEU A 115 -6.97 -6.56 9.93
N ILE A 116 -6.46 -7.74 9.57
CA ILE A 116 -5.89 -8.01 8.24
C ILE A 116 -6.97 -7.98 7.16
N GLN A 117 -8.16 -8.56 7.45
CA GLN A 117 -9.28 -8.54 6.50
C GLN A 117 -9.73 -7.10 6.19
N TYR A 118 -9.80 -6.20 7.18
CA TYR A 118 -10.11 -4.79 6.97
C TYR A 118 -9.02 -4.07 6.15
N VAL A 119 -7.75 -4.37 6.41
CA VAL A 119 -6.64 -3.81 5.62
C VAL A 119 -6.78 -4.23 4.16
N GLU A 120 -7.02 -5.53 3.89
CA GLU A 120 -7.25 -6.05 2.53
C GLU A 120 -8.48 -5.42 1.87
N ASP A 121 -9.59 -5.26 2.59
CA ASP A 121 -10.83 -4.69 2.07
C ASP A 121 -10.62 -3.28 1.51
N ARG A 122 -9.78 -2.46 2.17
CA ARG A 122 -9.36 -1.15 1.69
C ARG A 122 -8.32 -1.24 0.59
N ASP A 123 -7.30 -2.05 0.76
CA ASP A 123 -6.17 -2.09 -0.17
C ASP A 123 -6.62 -2.51 -1.57
N LEU A 124 -7.50 -3.51 -1.65
CA LEU A 124 -8.15 -3.94 -2.88
C LEU A 124 -9.39 -3.09 -3.25
N TRP A 125 -9.66 -2.02 -2.50
CA TRP A 125 -10.77 -1.08 -2.70
C TRP A 125 -12.14 -1.75 -2.79
N LYS A 126 -12.35 -2.84 -2.04
CA LYS A 126 -13.58 -3.65 -2.04
C LYS A 126 -14.70 -3.01 -1.23
N TRP A 127 -14.40 -2.48 -0.04
CA TRP A 127 -15.32 -1.84 0.92
C TRP A 127 -16.56 -2.69 1.23
N LYS A 128 -16.36 -4.01 1.44
CA LYS A 128 -17.44 -4.99 1.62
C LYS A 128 -17.67 -5.37 3.08
N LEU A 129 -16.68 -5.20 3.93
CA LEU A 129 -16.79 -5.53 5.34
C LEU A 129 -17.63 -4.48 6.07
N ASN A 130 -18.42 -4.93 7.03
CA ASN A 130 -19.23 -4.03 7.85
C ASN A 130 -18.33 -3.04 8.62
N GLY A 131 -18.64 -1.74 8.52
CA GLY A 131 -17.88 -0.69 9.18
C GLY A 131 -16.46 -0.49 8.69
N SER A 132 -16.13 -0.97 7.47
CA SER A 132 -14.76 -0.96 6.94
C SER A 132 -14.16 0.44 6.89
N GLU A 133 -14.90 1.42 6.38
CA GLU A 133 -14.41 2.81 6.30
C GLU A 133 -14.17 3.41 7.69
N GLU A 134 -15.07 3.13 8.64
CA GLU A 134 -14.98 3.58 10.03
C GLU A 134 -13.79 2.95 10.74
N ILE A 135 -13.72 1.62 10.77
CA ILE A 135 -12.62 0.87 11.42
C ILE A 135 -11.26 1.31 10.87
N LEU A 136 -11.14 1.43 9.55
CA LEU A 136 -9.89 1.85 8.92
C LEU A 136 -9.56 3.32 9.17
N SER A 137 -10.57 4.19 9.33
CA SER A 137 -10.35 5.57 9.75
C SER A 137 -9.86 5.67 11.19
N ALA A 138 -10.33 4.79 12.09
CA ALA A 138 -9.77 4.65 13.42
C ALA A 138 -8.33 4.15 13.36
N LEU A 139 -8.06 3.08 12.59
CA LEU A 139 -6.70 2.53 12.39
C LEU A 139 -5.70 3.62 11.97
N ASP A 140 -6.08 4.48 11.03
CA ASP A 140 -5.22 5.55 10.51
C ASP A 140 -4.85 6.60 11.58
N SER A 141 -5.62 6.71 12.66
CA SER A 141 -5.33 7.62 13.79
C SER A 141 -4.25 7.10 14.73
N TYR A 142 -3.95 5.81 14.68
CA TYR A 142 -2.92 5.19 15.51
C TYR A 142 -1.56 5.20 14.80
N LYS A 143 -0.49 5.40 15.58
CA LYS A 143 0.87 5.19 15.05
C LYS A 143 1.05 3.72 14.66
N LYS A 144 1.68 3.48 13.52
CA LYS A 144 2.06 2.13 13.08
C LYS A 144 3.20 1.59 13.96
N THR A 145 2.81 0.98 15.08
CA THR A 145 3.69 0.24 15.99
C THR A 145 3.07 -1.13 16.26
N PHE A 146 3.90 -2.13 16.54
CA PHE A 146 3.39 -3.49 16.80
C PHE A 146 2.47 -3.53 18.02
N ASP A 147 2.76 -2.73 19.06
CA ASP A 147 1.91 -2.64 20.26
C ASP A 147 0.51 -2.07 19.93
N ASN A 148 0.44 -1.00 19.14
CA ASN A 148 -0.84 -0.44 18.72
C ASN A 148 -1.62 -1.43 17.85
N TRP A 149 -0.96 -2.16 16.96
CA TRP A 149 -1.62 -3.16 16.12
C TRP A 149 -2.06 -4.39 16.91
N ASN A 150 -1.29 -4.81 17.93
CA ASN A 150 -1.72 -5.84 18.87
C ASN A 150 -2.97 -5.39 19.64
N TYR A 151 -2.99 -4.13 20.11
CA TYR A 151 -4.15 -3.53 20.76
C TYR A 151 -5.36 -3.52 19.82
N LEU A 152 -5.23 -2.99 18.61
CA LEU A 152 -6.32 -2.95 17.63
C LEU A 152 -6.80 -4.35 17.28
N ASN A 153 -5.89 -5.30 17.09
CA ASN A 153 -6.29 -6.69 16.86
C ASN A 153 -7.07 -7.27 18.06
N SER A 154 -6.70 -6.94 19.30
CA SER A 154 -7.44 -7.41 20.47
C SER A 154 -8.85 -6.84 20.56
N MET A 155 -9.06 -5.60 20.10
CA MET A 155 -10.37 -4.94 20.04
C MET A 155 -11.26 -5.46 18.89
N LEU A 156 -10.64 -6.00 17.83
CA LEU A 156 -11.32 -6.47 16.62
C LEU A 156 -11.44 -8.00 16.56
N GLN A 157 -11.59 -8.69 17.70
CA GLN A 157 -11.71 -10.16 17.71
C GLN A 157 -13.06 -10.67 17.20
N GLU A 158 -14.13 -9.91 17.48
CA GLU A 158 -15.50 -10.28 17.12
C GLU A 158 -16.26 -9.03 16.65
N GLU A 159 -16.78 -9.10 15.42
CA GLU A 159 -17.62 -8.05 14.85
C GLU A 159 -18.87 -7.83 15.68
N GLY A 160 -19.21 -6.58 15.98
CA GLY A 160 -20.36 -6.20 16.79
C GLY A 160 -20.19 -6.34 18.30
N SER A 161 -19.01 -6.75 18.78
CA SER A 161 -18.69 -6.70 20.21
C SER A 161 -18.60 -5.26 20.72
N GLU A 162 -18.64 -5.04 22.04
CA GLU A 162 -18.46 -3.71 22.62
C GLU A 162 -17.11 -3.08 22.23
N ASP A 163 -16.06 -3.89 22.19
CA ASP A 163 -14.71 -3.45 21.79
C ASP A 163 -14.69 -3.03 20.32
N TRP A 164 -15.25 -3.84 19.44
CA TRP A 164 -15.40 -3.51 18.01
C TRP A 164 -16.20 -2.23 17.82
N GLN A 165 -17.34 -2.09 18.56
CA GLN A 165 -18.17 -0.89 18.49
C GLN A 165 -17.42 0.37 18.92
N SER A 166 -16.56 0.26 19.94
CA SER A 166 -15.73 1.37 20.41
C SER A 166 -14.76 1.88 19.32
N ILE A 167 -14.13 0.96 18.58
CA ILE A 167 -13.27 1.33 17.44
C ILE A 167 -14.10 1.92 16.31
N TYR A 168 -15.25 1.32 15.99
CA TYR A 168 -16.19 1.82 14.98
C TYR A 168 -16.62 3.26 15.26
N ASP A 169 -17.10 3.55 16.47
CA ASP A 169 -17.60 4.89 16.85
C ASP A 169 -16.50 5.96 16.77
N SER A 170 -15.29 5.61 17.21
CA SER A 170 -14.12 6.48 17.07
C SER A 170 -13.82 6.77 15.60
N GLY A 171 -13.84 5.74 14.78
CA GLY A 171 -13.61 5.86 13.34
C GLY A 171 -14.69 6.61 12.60
N ALA A 172 -15.95 6.42 12.97
CA ALA A 172 -17.09 7.15 12.39
C ALA A 172 -16.94 8.67 12.55
N ALA A 173 -16.45 9.13 13.70
CA ALA A 173 -16.18 10.55 13.92
C ALA A 173 -15.04 11.06 13.02
N ILE A 174 -13.95 10.28 12.91
CA ILE A 174 -12.79 10.59 12.06
C ILE A 174 -13.19 10.59 10.59
N LEU A 175 -13.90 9.56 10.13
CA LEU A 175 -14.40 9.42 8.75
C LEU A 175 -15.27 10.60 8.34
N ARG A 176 -16.21 11.01 9.21
CA ARG A 176 -17.06 12.17 8.96
C ARG A 176 -16.24 13.45 8.74
N TYR A 177 -15.21 13.68 9.54
CA TYR A 177 -14.30 14.81 9.37
C TYR A 177 -13.46 14.67 8.08
N LYS A 178 -12.86 13.50 7.85
CA LYS A 178 -12.12 13.18 6.61
C LYS A 178 -12.95 13.48 5.37
N ASN A 179 -14.17 12.97 5.31
CA ASN A 179 -15.07 13.16 4.17
C ASN A 179 -15.43 14.65 3.94
N SER A 180 -15.55 15.45 5.00
CA SER A 180 -15.76 16.89 4.86
C SER A 180 -14.56 17.58 4.22
N LEU A 181 -13.33 17.18 4.59
CA LEU A 181 -12.10 17.70 4.01
C LEU A 181 -11.91 17.26 2.54
N VAL A 182 -12.13 15.98 2.25
CA VAL A 182 -12.06 15.45 0.87
C VAL A 182 -13.01 16.21 -0.04
N LYS A 183 -14.26 16.42 0.39
CA LYS A 183 -15.26 17.22 -0.35
C LYS A 183 -14.86 18.68 -0.52
N ALA A 184 -14.20 19.27 0.47
CA ALA A 184 -13.73 20.66 0.37
C ALA A 184 -12.53 20.80 -0.57
N LEU A 185 -11.59 19.87 -0.48
CA LEU A 185 -10.38 19.83 -1.32
C LEU A 185 -10.70 19.54 -2.78
N SER A 186 -11.60 18.61 -3.07
CA SER A 186 -11.96 18.21 -4.44
C SER A 186 -12.44 19.37 -5.30
N LYS A 187 -13.05 20.40 -4.70
CA LYS A 187 -13.49 21.63 -5.39
C LYS A 187 -12.32 22.47 -5.97
N ARG A 188 -11.08 22.17 -5.59
CA ARG A 188 -9.87 22.85 -6.05
C ARG A 188 -9.18 22.11 -7.20
N ALA A 189 -9.79 21.02 -7.67
CA ALA A 189 -9.27 20.28 -8.82
C ALA A 189 -9.28 21.15 -10.08
N TYR A 190 -8.32 20.91 -10.94
CA TYR A 190 -8.15 21.63 -12.20
C TYR A 190 -7.67 20.67 -13.30
N ARG A 191 -7.74 21.10 -14.55
CA ARG A 191 -7.25 20.32 -15.67
C ARG A 191 -5.73 20.35 -15.75
N LEU A 192 -5.12 19.17 -15.88
CA LEU A 192 -3.68 18.99 -16.06
C LEU A 192 -3.44 18.00 -17.19
N LYS A 193 -2.52 18.33 -18.08
CA LYS A 193 -2.11 17.46 -19.15
C LYS A 193 -1.01 16.49 -18.68
N ILE A 194 -1.24 15.18 -18.84
CA ILE A 194 -0.26 14.13 -18.58
C ILE A 194 -0.14 13.29 -19.87
N GLY A 195 0.98 13.40 -20.56
CA GLY A 195 1.11 12.90 -21.93
C GLY A 195 0.10 13.57 -22.85
N GLU A 196 -0.75 12.78 -23.52
CA GLU A 196 -1.79 13.30 -24.42
C GLU A 196 -3.13 13.56 -23.71
N GLU A 197 -3.31 13.06 -22.49
CA GLU A 197 -4.58 13.12 -21.76
C GLU A 197 -4.71 14.42 -20.95
N ASP A 198 -5.88 15.05 -21.02
CA ASP A 198 -6.28 16.20 -20.21
C ASP A 198 -7.22 15.71 -19.12
N ILE A 199 -6.72 15.60 -17.88
CA ILE A 199 -7.39 14.93 -16.76
C ILE A 199 -7.59 15.88 -15.57
N LEU A 200 -8.47 15.52 -14.62
CA LEU A 200 -8.58 16.23 -13.36
C LEU A 200 -7.38 15.92 -12.47
N ALA A 201 -6.75 16.97 -11.96
CA ALA A 201 -5.64 16.88 -11.03
C ALA A 201 -5.85 17.78 -9.81
N LEU A 202 -5.23 17.41 -8.71
CA LEU A 202 -5.27 18.17 -7.46
C LEU A 202 -3.91 18.09 -6.75
N ASN A 203 -3.40 19.24 -6.30
CA ASN A 203 -2.25 19.26 -5.41
C ASN A 203 -2.71 19.01 -3.97
N SER A 204 -2.36 17.82 -3.45
CA SER A 204 -2.65 17.42 -2.07
C SER A 204 -1.66 16.37 -1.59
N SER A 205 -1.07 16.59 -0.42
CA SER A 205 -0.21 15.61 0.27
C SER A 205 -0.98 14.64 1.17
N VAL A 206 -2.32 14.76 1.23
CA VAL A 206 -3.19 13.92 2.05
C VAL A 206 -4.38 13.42 1.24
N PHE A 207 -4.95 12.28 1.63
CA PHE A 207 -6.16 11.68 1.05
C PHE A 207 -6.05 11.39 -0.46
N GLN A 208 -4.87 10.99 -0.93
CA GLN A 208 -4.62 10.78 -2.37
C GLN A 208 -5.56 9.73 -2.96
N SER A 209 -5.84 8.66 -2.23
CA SER A 209 -6.73 7.59 -2.69
C SER A 209 -8.17 8.06 -2.77
N GLU A 210 -8.69 8.69 -1.72
CA GLU A 210 -10.06 9.20 -1.67
C GLU A 210 -10.30 10.31 -2.70
N LEU A 211 -9.39 11.27 -2.78
CA LEU A 211 -9.47 12.37 -3.74
C LEU A 211 -9.35 11.86 -5.19
N GLY A 212 -8.39 10.98 -5.45
CA GLY A 212 -8.19 10.41 -6.78
C GLY A 212 -9.38 9.57 -7.21
N ASN A 213 -9.94 8.75 -6.32
CA ASN A 213 -11.14 7.97 -6.59
C ASN A 213 -12.37 8.84 -6.86
N LEU A 214 -12.55 9.92 -6.08
CA LEU A 214 -13.63 10.89 -6.29
C LEU A 214 -13.49 11.63 -7.62
N LEU A 215 -12.29 12.12 -7.93
CA LEU A 215 -12.04 12.92 -9.14
C LEU A 215 -11.98 12.09 -10.42
N SER A 216 -11.76 10.78 -10.33
CA SER A 216 -11.79 9.89 -11.49
C SER A 216 -13.21 9.52 -11.95
N GLU A 217 -14.25 10.00 -11.26
CA GLU A 217 -15.62 9.74 -11.68
C GLU A 217 -15.97 10.50 -12.96
N GLY A 218 -16.29 9.75 -14.02
CA GLY A 218 -16.56 10.33 -15.35
C GLY A 218 -15.31 10.76 -16.12
N GLU A 219 -14.11 10.51 -15.59
CA GLU A 219 -12.82 10.81 -16.21
C GLU A 219 -12.08 9.51 -16.60
N PRO A 220 -11.15 9.54 -17.56
CA PRO A 220 -10.30 8.38 -17.86
C PRO A 220 -9.52 7.93 -16.62
N TYR A 221 -8.97 8.88 -15.89
CA TYR A 221 -8.33 8.76 -14.58
C TYR A 221 -8.15 10.15 -13.96
N ALA A 222 -7.75 10.20 -12.69
CA ALA A 222 -7.39 11.45 -12.00
C ALA A 222 -5.99 11.35 -11.38
N ALA A 223 -5.35 12.50 -11.17
CA ALA A 223 -4.03 12.61 -10.57
C ALA A 223 -4.07 13.45 -9.30
N ILE A 224 -3.54 12.92 -8.20
CA ILE A 224 -3.26 13.68 -6.99
C ILE A 224 -1.74 13.76 -6.86
N TYR A 225 -1.22 14.95 -6.65
CA TYR A 225 0.23 15.12 -6.59
C TYR A 225 0.65 16.11 -5.50
N TYR A 226 1.91 16.04 -5.09
CA TYR A 226 2.51 17.00 -4.17
C TYR A 226 4.02 17.10 -4.38
N TRP A 227 4.59 18.18 -3.91
CA TRP A 227 6.04 18.39 -3.88
C TRP A 227 6.64 17.76 -2.62
N SER A 228 7.62 16.84 -2.77
CA SER A 228 8.30 16.15 -1.66
C SER A 228 9.52 16.89 -1.12
N GLY A 229 9.92 17.99 -1.76
CA GLY A 229 11.15 18.74 -1.46
C GLY A 229 12.18 18.64 -2.59
N ASP A 230 12.11 17.59 -3.40
CA ASP A 230 13.02 17.33 -4.52
C ASP A 230 12.30 16.88 -5.79
N LYS A 231 11.09 16.31 -5.65
CA LYS A 231 10.30 15.75 -6.75
C LYS A 231 8.81 16.00 -6.55
N PHE A 232 8.07 16.01 -7.66
CA PHE A 232 6.63 15.89 -7.64
C PHE A 232 6.26 14.40 -7.59
N ILE A 233 5.51 14.00 -6.56
CA ILE A 233 5.01 12.64 -6.40
C ILE A 233 3.57 12.61 -6.89
N PHE A 234 3.29 11.76 -7.86
CA PHE A 234 1.98 11.56 -8.47
C PHE A 234 1.34 10.26 -8.02
N SER A 235 0.07 10.35 -7.64
CA SER A 235 -0.82 9.21 -7.36
C SER A 235 -1.95 9.24 -8.37
N LEU A 236 -2.05 8.22 -9.21
CA LEU A 236 -3.09 8.08 -10.23
C LEU A 236 -4.18 7.14 -9.73
N ARG A 237 -5.43 7.48 -10.03
CA ARG A 237 -6.59 6.62 -9.76
C ARG A 237 -7.51 6.58 -10.96
N SER A 238 -8.02 5.39 -11.29
CA SER A 238 -9.07 5.18 -12.29
C SER A 238 -10.17 4.29 -11.74
N LYS A 239 -11.34 4.29 -12.37
CA LYS A 239 -12.40 3.33 -12.08
C LYS A 239 -12.11 1.99 -12.74
N GLU A 240 -12.83 0.94 -12.33
CA GLU A 240 -12.62 -0.42 -12.84
C GLU A 240 -12.71 -0.51 -14.38
N SER A 241 -13.64 0.23 -14.98
CA SER A 241 -13.78 0.38 -16.44
C SER A 241 -12.86 1.43 -17.07
N GLY A 242 -12.05 2.12 -16.25
CA GLY A 242 -11.16 3.19 -16.70
C GLY A 242 -9.83 2.70 -17.26
N VAL A 243 -8.95 3.66 -17.53
CA VAL A 243 -7.60 3.43 -18.04
C VAL A 243 -6.75 2.63 -17.04
N ASP A 244 -5.90 1.74 -17.55
CA ASP A 244 -4.85 1.10 -16.75
C ASP A 244 -3.77 2.13 -16.40
N VAL A 245 -3.90 2.74 -15.21
CA VAL A 245 -2.98 3.80 -14.76
C VAL A 245 -1.57 3.28 -14.45
N SER A 246 -1.38 1.97 -14.29
CA SER A 246 -0.04 1.40 -14.16
C SER A 246 0.77 1.58 -15.44
N SER A 247 0.12 1.47 -16.61
CA SER A 247 0.73 1.72 -17.90
C SER A 247 1.07 3.21 -18.10
N VAL A 248 0.27 4.12 -17.55
CA VAL A 248 0.59 5.56 -17.54
C VAL A 248 1.80 5.83 -16.65
N ALA A 249 1.79 5.30 -15.42
CA ALA A 249 2.89 5.48 -14.48
C ALA A 249 4.23 4.93 -15.00
N LYS A 250 4.22 3.79 -15.70
CA LYS A 250 5.42 3.19 -16.32
C LYS A 250 6.13 4.12 -17.30
N LYS A 251 5.40 4.97 -18.03
CA LYS A 251 6.02 5.94 -18.96
C LYS A 251 6.93 6.94 -18.24
N PHE A 252 6.69 7.16 -16.96
CA PHE A 252 7.46 8.06 -16.08
C PHE A 252 8.34 7.29 -15.08
N GLY A 253 8.62 6.01 -15.33
CA GLY A 253 9.46 5.18 -14.45
C GLY A 253 8.79 4.75 -13.14
N GLY A 254 7.46 4.87 -13.05
CA GLY A 254 6.66 4.43 -11.92
C GLY A 254 6.01 3.07 -12.13
N GLY A 255 4.99 2.75 -11.32
CA GLY A 255 4.27 1.49 -11.41
C GLY A 255 3.10 1.42 -10.43
N GLY A 256 2.58 0.21 -10.21
CA GLY A 256 1.45 -0.08 -9.34
C GLY A 256 0.44 -1.05 -9.94
N HIS A 257 -0.82 -0.87 -9.55
CA HIS A 257 -1.96 -1.66 -10.03
C HIS A 257 -2.71 -0.97 -11.16
N LYS A 258 -3.59 -1.71 -11.83
CA LYS A 258 -4.45 -1.21 -12.91
C LYS A 258 -5.16 0.10 -12.57
N ASN A 259 -5.75 0.18 -11.38
CA ASN A 259 -6.58 1.32 -10.97
C ASN A 259 -5.93 2.24 -9.93
N ALA A 260 -4.71 1.93 -9.47
CA ALA A 260 -3.96 2.70 -8.49
C ALA A 260 -2.46 2.59 -8.77
N ALA A 261 -1.85 3.64 -9.27
CA ALA A 261 -0.44 3.66 -9.62
C ALA A 261 0.19 5.00 -9.24
N GLY A 262 1.51 5.07 -9.24
CA GLY A 262 2.22 6.29 -8.93
C GLY A 262 3.54 6.41 -9.67
N PHE A 263 4.00 7.64 -9.81
CA PHE A 263 5.30 7.97 -10.37
C PHE A 263 5.84 9.28 -9.77
N SER A 264 7.08 9.61 -10.06
CA SER A 264 7.65 10.89 -9.66
C SER A 264 8.39 11.55 -10.83
N VAL A 265 8.34 12.90 -10.86
CA VAL A 265 9.07 13.73 -11.84
C VAL A 265 9.75 14.87 -11.11
N SER A 266 10.87 15.36 -11.65
CA SER A 266 11.61 16.50 -11.07
C SER A 266 10.95 17.84 -11.43
N SER A 267 10.21 17.89 -12.55
CA SER A 267 9.51 19.07 -13.06
C SER A 267 8.16 18.67 -13.65
N LEU A 268 7.16 19.56 -13.54
CA LEU A 268 5.85 19.37 -14.19
C LEU A 268 5.95 19.44 -15.74
N GLU A 269 7.00 20.01 -16.29
CA GLU A 269 7.26 20.05 -17.73
C GLU A 269 7.49 18.64 -18.31
N GLU A 270 8.03 17.71 -17.52
CA GLU A 270 8.23 16.31 -17.91
C GLU A 270 6.92 15.56 -18.24
N LEU A 271 5.79 16.07 -17.75
CA LEU A 271 4.46 15.46 -18.01
C LEU A 271 4.01 15.59 -19.48
N SER A 272 4.63 16.47 -20.26
CA SER A 272 4.27 16.73 -21.67
C SER A 272 5.08 15.91 -22.67
N ASN A 273 5.98 15.06 -22.20
CA ASN A 273 6.86 14.25 -23.05
C ASN A 273 6.28 12.87 -23.38
#